data_87fe9ec59e50572a196de28f3392f422
#
_entry.id   87fe9ec59e50572a196de28f3392f422
#
_cell.length_a   1.000
_cell.length_b   1.000
_cell.length_c   1.000
_cell.angle_alpha   90.00
_cell.angle_beta   90.00
_cell.angle_gamma   90.00
#
_symmetry.space_group_name_H-M   'P 1'
#
loop_
_entity.id
_entity.type
_entity.pdbx_description
1 polymer ?
#
loop_
_entity_poly.entity_id
_entity_poly.type
_entity_poly.pdbx_seq_one_letter_code
_entity_poly.pdbx_strand_id
1 'polypeptide(L)'
;MVHDTAPRSSSVLRSASFLRLWTATTASGIATWALPFVLGLAVLSRSITAVELGVLLAARTAGFLAAVPVSGVLADRYARRQVVLWSGLTSAVAAPVLAVFVGNSLVVAAVAAAAMGAGQGACRPAFQALTAEVVDGDQRQQANAAMTLSVRVTTLVAPGLTALLALVLNTQVLLLGIGALWLVAALVPPAGTGLTTPGGGNGFVADFWEGVREARRHPWFLAGLGALTAVIATGYSATGVVLPLVSRDRYDTEAVLAGSLTAYTLGALAGALLIARWRPRHAGWTALFGLALYGFAPLSLLLPVHPFVVIAAYVVAGLGIELFNVPWFTATQREVEPSKLARVSSLDFLMSYGLAPVGLALIAPAISSFGAPVVLAVCAVICFAAPALAALVPSSRDFGPRR
;
A
#
# COMPACT_ATOMS: atom_id res chain seq x y z
N MET A 1 -42.05 -17.79 -20.65
CA MET A 1 -40.62 -17.92 -20.36
C MET A 1 -39.91 -16.67 -20.85
N VAL A 2 -39.76 -15.69 -19.99
CA VAL A 2 -38.96 -14.49 -20.28
C VAL A 2 -37.53 -14.83 -19.85
N HIS A 3 -36.62 -15.00 -20.80
CA HIS A 3 -35.20 -15.11 -20.53
C HIS A 3 -34.73 -13.73 -20.06
N ASP A 4 -34.60 -13.59 -18.76
CA ASP A 4 -33.92 -12.47 -18.10
C ASP A 4 -32.42 -12.62 -18.38
N THR A 5 -31.96 -12.10 -19.53
CA THR A 5 -30.55 -11.95 -19.82
C THR A 5 -30.06 -10.77 -19.03
N ALA A 6 -29.61 -11.02 -17.77
CA ALA A 6 -28.87 -10.03 -17.02
C ALA A 6 -27.75 -9.44 -17.91
N PRO A 7 -27.66 -8.11 -18.06
CA PRO A 7 -26.64 -7.50 -18.91
C PRO A 7 -25.26 -7.95 -18.39
N ARG A 8 -24.45 -8.56 -19.27
CA ARG A 8 -23.06 -8.90 -18.97
C ARG A 8 -22.37 -7.61 -18.55
N SER A 9 -21.96 -7.50 -17.29
CA SER A 9 -21.23 -6.35 -16.81
C SER A 9 -20.02 -6.13 -17.72
N SER A 10 -19.95 -5.00 -18.39
CA SER A 10 -18.82 -4.64 -19.24
C SER A 10 -17.56 -4.60 -18.38
N SER A 11 -16.44 -5.11 -18.88
CA SER A 11 -15.17 -5.08 -18.15
C SER A 11 -14.81 -3.62 -17.79
N VAL A 12 -14.42 -3.37 -16.55
CA VAL A 12 -13.95 -2.06 -16.06
C VAL A 12 -12.79 -1.49 -16.92
N LEU A 13 -12.00 -2.37 -17.53
CA LEU A 13 -10.89 -2.02 -18.43
C LEU A 13 -11.35 -1.38 -19.76
N ARG A 14 -12.65 -1.34 -20.05
CA ARG A 14 -13.22 -0.62 -21.21
C ARG A 14 -13.62 0.81 -20.87
N SER A 15 -13.64 1.19 -19.60
CA SER A 15 -13.94 2.55 -19.16
C SER A 15 -12.71 3.45 -19.34
N ALA A 16 -12.80 4.46 -20.20
CA ALA A 16 -11.73 5.43 -20.40
C ALA A 16 -11.38 6.19 -19.11
N SER A 17 -12.37 6.51 -18.28
CA SER A 17 -12.18 7.15 -16.99
C SER A 17 -11.39 6.26 -16.03
N PHE A 18 -11.71 4.96 -15.98
CA PHE A 18 -10.94 4.02 -15.18
C PHE A 18 -9.52 3.86 -15.71
N LEU A 19 -9.32 3.72 -17.01
CA LEU A 19 -7.97 3.58 -17.60
C LEU A 19 -7.08 4.80 -17.29
N ARG A 20 -7.62 6.01 -17.36
CA ARG A 20 -6.92 7.24 -16.99
C ARG A 20 -6.50 7.21 -15.50
N LEU A 21 -7.41 6.81 -14.63
CA LEU A 21 -7.13 6.68 -13.19
C LEU A 21 -6.09 5.58 -12.93
N TRP A 22 -6.21 4.45 -13.61
CA TRP A 22 -5.29 3.32 -13.49
C TRP A 22 -3.88 3.68 -13.99
N THR A 23 -3.77 4.40 -15.13
CA THR A 23 -2.50 4.93 -15.64
C THR A 23 -1.83 5.86 -14.63
N ALA A 24 -2.58 6.78 -14.03
CA ALA A 24 -2.07 7.70 -13.04
C ALA A 24 -1.57 6.98 -11.76
N THR A 25 -2.34 5.99 -11.29
CA THR A 25 -1.96 5.18 -10.14
C THR A 25 -0.71 4.34 -10.44
N THR A 26 -0.61 3.80 -11.66
CA THR A 26 0.57 3.05 -12.12
C THR A 26 1.81 3.95 -12.19
N ALA A 27 1.68 5.15 -12.76
CA ALA A 27 2.78 6.12 -12.84
C ALA A 27 3.27 6.53 -11.45
N SER A 28 2.35 6.85 -10.52
CA SER A 28 2.71 7.15 -9.13
C SER A 28 3.34 5.95 -8.42
N GLY A 29 2.91 4.73 -8.75
CA GLY A 29 3.48 3.49 -8.23
C GLY A 29 4.93 3.30 -8.67
N ILE A 30 5.21 3.43 -9.98
CA ILE A 30 6.58 3.36 -10.51
C ILE A 30 7.47 4.42 -9.85
N ALA A 31 7.02 5.68 -9.80
CA ALA A 31 7.74 6.77 -9.17
C ALA A 31 8.07 6.49 -7.69
N THR A 32 7.10 5.92 -6.97
CA THR A 32 7.22 5.57 -5.54
C THR A 32 8.31 4.52 -5.30
N TRP A 33 8.34 3.46 -6.11
CA TRP A 33 9.25 2.33 -5.93
C TRP A 33 10.61 2.54 -6.60
N ALA A 34 10.69 3.39 -7.63
CA ALA A 34 11.94 3.78 -8.25
C ALA A 34 12.80 4.68 -7.35
N LEU A 35 12.20 5.61 -6.61
CA LEU A 35 12.92 6.63 -5.85
C LEU A 35 13.94 6.06 -4.85
N PRO A 36 13.60 5.11 -3.95
CA PRO A 36 14.60 4.55 -3.03
C PRO A 36 15.78 3.88 -3.77
N PHE A 37 15.49 3.27 -4.92
CA PHE A 37 16.49 2.61 -5.73
C PHE A 37 17.43 3.62 -6.40
N VAL A 38 16.89 4.70 -6.99
CA VAL A 38 17.70 5.80 -7.57
C VAL A 38 18.61 6.43 -6.51
N LEU A 39 18.09 6.67 -5.30
CA LEU A 39 18.91 7.17 -4.19
C LEU A 39 19.98 6.16 -3.75
N GLY A 40 19.68 4.87 -3.78
CA GLY A 40 20.66 3.80 -3.56
C GLY A 40 21.79 3.80 -4.61
N LEU A 41 21.45 4.02 -5.88
CA LEU A 41 22.46 4.19 -6.95
C LEU A 41 23.34 5.44 -6.74
N ALA A 42 22.78 6.52 -6.17
CA ALA A 42 23.56 7.70 -5.80
C ALA A 42 24.61 7.41 -4.72
N VAL A 43 24.37 6.44 -3.82
CA VAL A 43 25.40 5.94 -2.89
C VAL A 43 26.47 5.16 -3.61
N LEU A 44 26.09 4.28 -4.54
CA LEU A 44 27.04 3.49 -5.33
C LEU A 44 27.94 4.37 -6.20
N SER A 45 27.39 5.44 -6.78
CA SER A 45 28.15 6.45 -7.54
C SER A 45 28.93 7.43 -6.64
N ARG A 46 28.88 7.26 -5.31
CA ARG A 46 29.52 8.14 -4.31
C ARG A 46 29.04 9.59 -4.37
N SER A 47 27.88 9.86 -4.94
CA SER A 47 27.28 11.20 -4.96
C SER A 47 26.70 11.56 -3.58
N ILE A 48 26.27 10.56 -2.80
CA ILE A 48 25.83 10.71 -1.42
C ILE A 48 26.38 9.57 -0.55
N THR A 49 26.40 9.77 0.76
CA THR A 49 26.78 8.74 1.74
C THR A 49 25.57 7.86 2.12
N ALA A 50 25.82 6.70 2.72
CA ALA A 50 24.77 5.85 3.28
C ALA A 50 23.95 6.55 4.39
N VAL A 51 24.57 7.45 5.16
CA VAL A 51 23.90 8.25 6.18
C VAL A 51 22.93 9.24 5.54
N GLU A 52 23.36 9.93 4.49
CA GLU A 52 22.50 10.85 3.72
C GLU A 52 21.33 10.11 3.08
N LEU A 53 21.54 8.92 2.51
CA LEU A 53 20.45 8.06 2.03
C LEU A 53 19.43 7.78 3.16
N GLY A 54 19.90 7.40 4.33
CA GLY A 54 19.05 7.17 5.50
C GLY A 54 18.22 8.39 5.86
N VAL A 55 18.83 9.59 5.89
CA VAL A 55 18.14 10.85 6.17
C VAL A 55 17.09 11.17 5.10
N LEU A 56 17.40 10.99 3.81
CA LEU A 56 16.47 11.25 2.71
C LEU A 56 15.25 10.32 2.77
N LEU A 57 15.45 9.03 3.02
CA LEU A 57 14.37 8.06 3.16
C LEU A 57 13.53 8.31 4.41
N ALA A 58 14.16 8.70 5.53
CA ALA A 58 13.46 9.07 6.76
C ALA A 58 12.62 10.34 6.55
N ALA A 59 13.17 11.37 5.93
CA ALA A 59 12.48 12.62 5.60
C ALA A 59 11.26 12.34 4.69
N ARG A 60 11.43 11.52 3.65
CA ARG A 60 10.32 11.08 2.78
C ARG A 60 9.22 10.36 3.58
N THR A 61 9.59 9.46 4.47
CA THR A 61 8.63 8.72 5.32
C THR A 61 7.90 9.67 6.26
N ALA A 62 8.60 10.61 6.88
CA ALA A 62 7.99 11.63 7.74
C ALA A 62 6.98 12.49 6.98
N GLY A 63 7.33 12.94 5.76
CA GLY A 63 6.42 13.67 4.89
C GLY A 63 5.17 12.87 4.54
N PHE A 64 5.33 11.59 4.20
CA PHE A 64 4.21 10.68 3.94
C PHE A 64 3.27 10.59 5.16
N LEU A 65 3.81 10.29 6.35
CA LEU A 65 3.02 10.13 7.57
C LEU A 65 2.29 11.41 7.99
N ALA A 66 2.93 12.56 7.81
CA ALA A 66 2.31 13.85 8.11
C ALA A 66 1.17 14.18 7.14
N ALA A 67 1.29 13.80 5.87
CA ALA A 67 0.32 14.16 4.84
C ALA A 67 -0.92 13.24 4.81
N VAL A 68 -0.80 11.97 5.18
CA VAL A 68 -1.92 11.01 5.11
C VAL A 68 -3.17 11.48 5.86
N PRO A 69 -3.12 11.88 7.15
CA PRO A 69 -4.30 12.36 7.86
C PRO A 69 -4.87 13.64 7.25
N VAL A 70 -3.97 14.53 6.82
CA VAL A 70 -4.33 15.82 6.21
C VAL A 70 -5.10 15.60 4.91
N SER A 71 -4.65 14.69 4.08
CA SER A 71 -5.26 14.42 2.77
C SER A 71 -6.66 13.84 2.86
N GLY A 72 -6.96 13.04 3.88
CA GLY A 72 -8.30 12.52 4.11
C GLY A 72 -9.31 13.64 4.29
N VAL A 73 -8.97 14.64 5.11
CA VAL A 73 -9.81 15.83 5.33
C VAL A 73 -9.88 16.71 4.06
N LEU A 74 -8.75 16.89 3.37
CA LEU A 74 -8.73 17.69 2.14
C LEU A 74 -9.57 17.05 1.02
N ALA A 75 -9.51 15.72 0.86
CA ALA A 75 -10.25 15.00 -0.17
C ALA A 75 -11.78 14.96 0.08
N ASP A 76 -12.22 15.27 1.30
CA ASP A 76 -13.65 15.44 1.60
C ASP A 76 -14.11 16.90 1.48
N ARG A 77 -13.21 17.88 1.71
CA ARG A 77 -13.52 19.31 1.57
C ARG A 77 -13.39 19.83 0.14
N TYR A 78 -12.48 19.27 -0.63
CA TYR A 78 -12.18 19.66 -2.01
C TYR A 78 -12.50 18.53 -2.96
N ALA A 79 -12.71 18.86 -4.23
CA ALA A 79 -12.86 17.84 -5.26
C ALA A 79 -11.64 16.90 -5.23
N ARG A 80 -11.87 15.60 -5.09
CA ARG A 80 -10.82 14.56 -4.95
C ARG A 80 -9.79 14.63 -6.07
N ARG A 81 -10.25 15.00 -7.26
CA ARG A 81 -9.39 15.29 -8.42
C ARG A 81 -8.40 16.41 -8.16
N GLN A 82 -8.81 17.46 -7.44
CA GLN A 82 -7.92 18.58 -7.08
C GLN A 82 -6.88 18.16 -6.05
N VAL A 83 -7.26 17.36 -5.07
CA VAL A 83 -6.30 16.81 -4.08
C VAL A 83 -5.25 15.97 -4.77
N VAL A 84 -5.65 15.08 -5.70
CA VAL A 84 -4.71 14.28 -6.52
C VAL A 84 -3.81 15.19 -7.35
N LEU A 85 -4.36 16.24 -7.99
CA LEU A 85 -3.60 17.20 -8.79
C LEU A 85 -2.51 17.88 -7.96
N TRP A 86 -2.88 18.51 -6.85
CA TRP A 86 -1.92 19.26 -6.04
C TRP A 86 -0.89 18.38 -5.37
N SER A 87 -1.30 17.18 -4.89
CA SER A 87 -0.40 16.20 -4.31
C SER A 87 0.62 15.69 -5.32
N GLY A 88 0.16 15.37 -6.53
CA GLY A 88 1.04 14.93 -7.62
C GLY A 88 1.98 16.04 -8.10
N LEU A 89 1.48 17.28 -8.22
CA LEU A 89 2.32 18.44 -8.56
C LEU A 89 3.37 18.73 -7.49
N THR A 90 3.04 18.60 -6.20
CA THR A 90 4.02 18.74 -5.12
C THR A 90 5.19 17.76 -5.31
N SER A 91 4.90 16.49 -5.60
CA SER A 91 5.95 15.49 -5.87
C SER A 91 6.67 15.75 -7.20
N ALA A 92 5.95 16.19 -8.24
CA ALA A 92 6.52 16.49 -9.54
C ALA A 92 7.51 17.69 -9.51
N VAL A 93 7.23 18.71 -8.70
CA VAL A 93 8.11 19.86 -8.49
C VAL A 93 9.26 19.52 -7.54
N ALA A 94 9.00 18.74 -6.51
CA ALA A 94 10.03 18.34 -5.55
C ALA A 94 11.11 17.43 -6.17
N ALA A 95 10.77 16.61 -7.17
CA ALA A 95 11.72 15.69 -7.79
C ALA A 95 12.87 16.41 -8.54
N PRO A 96 12.67 17.46 -9.37
CA PRO A 96 13.75 18.26 -9.92
C PRO A 96 14.60 18.97 -8.85
N VAL A 97 13.97 19.46 -7.77
CA VAL A 97 14.72 20.05 -6.65
C VAL A 97 15.63 19.01 -6.02
N LEU A 98 15.12 17.80 -5.78
CA LEU A 98 15.93 16.70 -5.28
C LEU A 98 17.07 16.36 -6.26
N ALA A 99 16.81 16.34 -7.58
CA ALA A 99 17.81 16.06 -8.61
C ALA A 99 18.97 17.07 -8.61
N VAL A 100 18.70 18.35 -8.36
CA VAL A 100 19.72 19.39 -8.30
C VAL A 100 20.53 19.36 -7.00
N PHE A 101 19.86 19.07 -5.88
CA PHE A 101 20.47 19.22 -4.56
C PHE A 101 20.98 17.91 -3.94
N VAL A 102 20.67 16.74 -4.52
CA VAL A 102 21.26 15.47 -4.09
C VAL A 102 22.78 15.52 -4.32
N GLY A 103 23.54 15.32 -3.24
CA GLY A 103 25.00 15.47 -3.25
C GLY A 103 25.53 16.91 -3.08
N ASN A 104 24.66 17.93 -3.09
CA ASN A 104 25.05 19.34 -2.95
C ASN A 104 24.59 19.93 -1.59
N SER A 105 23.35 19.67 -1.19
CA SER A 105 22.78 20.16 0.06
C SER A 105 21.82 19.15 0.66
N LEU A 106 22.25 18.49 1.73
CA LEU A 106 21.43 17.49 2.43
C LEU A 106 20.10 18.08 2.94
N VAL A 107 20.12 19.31 3.44
CA VAL A 107 18.91 19.94 3.99
C VAL A 107 17.86 20.17 2.90
N VAL A 108 18.26 20.75 1.76
CA VAL A 108 17.33 21.01 0.65
C VAL A 108 16.84 19.69 0.05
N ALA A 109 17.74 18.72 -0.13
CA ALA A 109 17.39 17.38 -0.62
C ALA A 109 16.42 16.66 0.34
N ALA A 110 16.61 16.77 1.67
CA ALA A 110 15.71 16.18 2.66
C ALA A 110 14.32 16.85 2.65
N VAL A 111 14.25 18.19 2.52
CA VAL A 111 12.98 18.91 2.37
C VAL A 111 12.27 18.48 1.08
N ALA A 112 12.99 18.34 -0.03
CA ALA A 112 12.42 17.85 -1.30
C ALA A 112 11.92 16.40 -1.16
N ALA A 113 12.70 15.51 -0.52
CA ALA A 113 12.29 14.15 -0.25
C ALA A 113 11.03 14.09 0.65
N ALA A 114 10.97 14.93 1.69
CA ALA A 114 9.78 15.06 2.54
C ALA A 114 8.56 15.54 1.75
N ALA A 115 8.70 16.52 0.87
CA ALA A 115 7.64 17.01 -0.02
C ALA A 115 7.16 15.91 -0.99
N MET A 116 8.06 15.10 -1.56
CA MET A 116 7.69 13.93 -2.37
C MET A 116 6.91 12.90 -1.54
N GLY A 117 7.35 12.65 -0.32
CA GLY A 117 6.64 11.78 0.61
C GLY A 117 5.25 12.29 0.95
N ALA A 118 5.12 13.60 1.21
CA ALA A 118 3.84 14.25 1.48
C ALA A 118 2.88 14.15 0.29
N GLY A 119 3.35 14.41 -0.93
CA GLY A 119 2.56 14.24 -2.14
C GLY A 119 2.08 12.80 -2.31
N GLN A 120 2.96 11.81 -2.08
CA GLN A 120 2.60 10.39 -2.12
C GLN A 120 1.53 10.04 -1.07
N GLY A 121 1.71 10.50 0.18
CA GLY A 121 0.78 10.24 1.29
C GLY A 121 -0.59 10.85 1.03
N ALA A 122 -0.63 12.06 0.48
CA ALA A 122 -1.86 12.77 0.15
C ALA A 122 -2.60 12.16 -1.06
N CYS A 123 -1.90 11.65 -2.07
CA CYS A 123 -2.55 11.01 -3.23
C CYS A 123 -3.32 9.74 -2.87
N ARG A 124 -2.84 8.92 -1.92
CA ARG A 124 -3.39 7.57 -1.71
C ARG A 124 -4.85 7.54 -1.30
N PRO A 125 -5.29 8.22 -0.20
CA PRO A 125 -6.70 8.25 0.16
C PRO A 125 -7.58 8.90 -0.93
N ALA A 126 -7.04 9.92 -1.61
CA ALA A 126 -7.75 10.61 -2.69
C ALA A 126 -7.97 9.70 -3.91
N PHE A 127 -6.99 8.86 -4.29
CA PHE A 127 -7.16 7.85 -5.34
C PHE A 127 -8.20 6.80 -4.98
N GLN A 128 -8.23 6.32 -3.73
CA GLN A 128 -9.24 5.37 -3.27
C GLN A 128 -10.65 5.97 -3.37
N ALA A 129 -10.82 7.20 -2.92
CA ALA A 129 -12.10 7.90 -2.98
C ALA A 129 -12.52 8.21 -4.43
N LEU A 130 -11.57 8.62 -5.29
CA LEU A 130 -11.82 8.88 -6.71
C LEU A 130 -12.17 7.59 -7.48
N THR A 131 -11.60 6.45 -7.12
CA THR A 131 -11.97 5.16 -7.69
C THR A 131 -13.44 4.85 -7.45
N ALA A 132 -13.93 5.11 -6.23
CA ALA A 132 -15.34 4.90 -5.88
C ALA A 132 -16.30 5.85 -6.62
N GLU A 133 -15.83 7.03 -7.05
CA GLU A 133 -16.62 7.97 -7.87
C GLU A 133 -16.68 7.59 -9.35
N VAL A 134 -15.60 7.06 -9.88
CA VAL A 134 -15.40 6.82 -11.32
C VAL A 134 -15.91 5.45 -11.74
N VAL A 135 -16.03 4.50 -10.78
CA VAL A 135 -16.37 3.10 -11.05
C VAL A 135 -17.70 2.73 -10.42
N ASP A 136 -18.59 2.14 -11.22
CA ASP A 136 -19.87 1.63 -10.77
C ASP A 136 -19.73 0.54 -9.72
N GLY A 137 -20.71 0.43 -8.83
CA GLY A 137 -20.66 -0.44 -7.65
C GLY A 137 -20.38 -1.91 -7.94
N ASP A 138 -20.94 -2.45 -9.03
CA ASP A 138 -20.78 -3.83 -9.48
C ASP A 138 -19.39 -4.11 -10.08
N GLN A 139 -18.68 -3.07 -10.55
CA GLN A 139 -17.33 -3.16 -11.11
C GLN A 139 -16.21 -2.85 -10.10
N ARG A 140 -16.52 -2.37 -8.89
CA ARG A 140 -15.53 -1.94 -7.88
C ARG A 140 -14.54 -3.05 -7.51
N GLN A 141 -15.01 -4.30 -7.42
CA GLN A 141 -14.11 -5.42 -7.12
C GLN A 141 -13.07 -5.63 -8.24
N GLN A 142 -13.47 -5.54 -9.51
CA GLN A 142 -12.55 -5.64 -10.63
C GLN A 142 -11.59 -4.43 -10.67
N ALA A 143 -12.09 -3.23 -10.39
CA ALA A 143 -11.27 -2.02 -10.31
C ALA A 143 -10.21 -2.12 -9.21
N ASN A 144 -10.60 -2.52 -8.00
CA ASN A 144 -9.67 -2.69 -6.89
C ASN A 144 -8.64 -3.78 -7.16
N ALA A 145 -9.05 -4.90 -7.80
CA ALA A 145 -8.11 -5.93 -8.22
C ALA A 145 -7.10 -5.40 -9.26
N ALA A 146 -7.55 -4.62 -10.25
CA ALA A 146 -6.66 -4.01 -11.25
C ALA A 146 -5.73 -2.96 -10.63
N MET A 147 -6.21 -2.15 -9.67
CA MET A 147 -5.37 -1.21 -8.92
C MET A 147 -4.30 -1.93 -8.11
N THR A 148 -4.67 -2.99 -7.41
CA THR A 148 -3.74 -3.83 -6.65
C THR A 148 -2.72 -4.51 -7.56
N LEU A 149 -3.16 -5.05 -8.70
CA LEU A 149 -2.27 -5.63 -9.72
C LEU A 149 -1.22 -4.61 -10.16
N SER A 150 -1.64 -3.36 -10.45
CA SER A 150 -0.74 -2.26 -10.78
C SER A 150 0.32 -2.03 -9.70
N VAL A 151 -0.10 -1.96 -8.43
CA VAL A 151 0.83 -1.78 -7.30
C VAL A 151 1.85 -2.93 -7.25
N ARG A 152 1.43 -4.19 -7.44
CA ARG A 152 2.35 -5.34 -7.41
C ARG A 152 3.31 -5.35 -8.59
N VAL A 153 2.80 -5.08 -9.80
CA VAL A 153 3.63 -4.98 -11.00
C VAL A 153 4.66 -3.85 -10.85
N THR A 154 4.24 -2.68 -10.38
CA THR A 154 5.17 -1.55 -10.21
C THR A 154 6.22 -1.80 -9.13
N THR A 155 5.85 -2.47 -8.03
CA THR A 155 6.80 -2.86 -6.99
C THR A 155 7.88 -3.81 -7.51
N LEU A 156 7.50 -4.75 -8.38
CA LEU A 156 8.41 -5.73 -8.96
C LEU A 156 9.28 -5.12 -10.08
N VAL A 157 8.64 -4.35 -10.96
CA VAL A 157 9.27 -3.88 -12.21
C VAL A 157 10.08 -2.60 -12.02
N ALA A 158 9.63 -1.68 -11.14
CA ALA A 158 10.28 -0.38 -11.01
C ALA A 158 11.77 -0.44 -10.63
N PRO A 159 12.22 -1.26 -9.66
CA PRO A 159 13.65 -1.38 -9.36
C PRO A 159 14.47 -1.89 -10.55
N GLY A 160 14.00 -2.97 -11.20
CA GLY A 160 14.69 -3.55 -12.36
C GLY A 160 14.73 -2.60 -13.56
N LEU A 161 13.61 -1.94 -13.86
CA LEU A 161 13.54 -0.91 -14.91
C LEU A 161 14.50 0.25 -14.60
N THR A 162 14.54 0.70 -13.34
CA THR A 162 15.44 1.77 -12.92
C THR A 162 16.91 1.35 -13.07
N ALA A 163 17.25 0.09 -12.71
CA ALA A 163 18.60 -0.44 -12.88
C ALA A 163 19.02 -0.47 -14.36
N LEU A 164 18.13 -0.91 -15.25
CA LEU A 164 18.38 -0.89 -16.70
C LEU A 164 18.57 0.53 -17.23
N LEU A 165 17.73 1.46 -16.83
CA LEU A 165 17.84 2.85 -17.24
C LEU A 165 19.13 3.51 -16.70
N ALA A 166 19.58 3.10 -15.51
CA ALA A 166 20.83 3.61 -14.92
C ALA A 166 22.12 3.20 -15.67
N LEU A 167 22.03 2.23 -16.60
CA LEU A 167 23.16 1.89 -17.48
C LEU A 167 23.45 3.00 -18.48
N VAL A 168 22.46 3.84 -18.80
CA VAL A 168 22.56 4.88 -19.85
C VAL A 168 22.19 6.28 -19.33
N LEU A 169 21.53 6.38 -18.17
CA LEU A 169 21.08 7.64 -17.57
C LEU A 169 21.72 7.85 -16.20
N ASN A 170 22.08 9.10 -15.91
CA ASN A 170 22.58 9.46 -14.59
C ASN A 170 21.44 9.65 -13.55
N THR A 171 21.82 9.74 -12.28
CA THR A 171 20.89 9.90 -11.16
C THR A 171 19.94 11.10 -11.31
N GLN A 172 20.45 12.23 -11.83
CA GLN A 172 19.64 13.44 -12.02
C GLN A 172 18.53 13.21 -13.05
N VAL A 173 18.84 12.61 -14.19
CA VAL A 173 17.86 12.30 -15.25
C VAL A 173 16.83 11.29 -14.74
N LEU A 174 17.22 10.28 -13.95
CA LEU A 174 16.30 9.34 -13.33
C LEU A 174 15.35 10.03 -12.35
N LEU A 175 15.85 10.98 -11.55
CA LEU A 175 15.01 11.78 -10.64
C LEU A 175 14.04 12.69 -11.40
N LEU A 176 14.47 13.29 -12.52
CA LEU A 176 13.59 14.05 -13.40
C LEU A 176 12.51 13.15 -14.03
N GLY A 177 12.86 11.92 -14.42
CA GLY A 177 11.93 10.90 -14.88
C GLY A 177 10.86 10.55 -13.81
N ILE A 178 11.25 10.44 -12.54
CA ILE A 178 10.33 10.29 -11.42
C ILE A 178 9.39 11.50 -11.32
N GLY A 179 9.90 12.71 -11.50
CA GLY A 179 9.10 13.93 -11.56
C GLY A 179 8.07 13.90 -12.69
N ALA A 180 8.48 13.45 -13.88
CA ALA A 180 7.58 13.30 -15.02
C ALA A 180 6.47 12.26 -14.76
N LEU A 181 6.79 11.15 -14.10
CA LEU A 181 5.77 10.16 -13.68
C LEU A 181 4.78 10.75 -12.68
N TRP A 182 5.24 11.58 -11.73
CA TRP A 182 4.36 12.30 -10.83
C TRP A 182 3.50 13.34 -11.56
N LEU A 183 4.02 13.98 -12.60
CA LEU A 183 3.26 14.88 -13.45
C LEU A 183 2.14 14.13 -14.20
N VAL A 184 2.42 12.94 -14.73
CA VAL A 184 1.40 12.05 -15.30
C VAL A 184 0.34 11.70 -14.26
N ALA A 185 0.76 11.32 -13.04
CA ALA A 185 -0.16 11.02 -11.94
C ALA A 185 -1.03 12.22 -11.55
N ALA A 186 -0.50 13.44 -11.68
CA ALA A 186 -1.22 14.68 -11.40
C ALA A 186 -2.24 15.04 -12.50
N LEU A 187 -1.88 14.91 -13.77
CA LEU A 187 -2.64 15.50 -14.88
C LEU A 187 -3.65 14.53 -15.52
N VAL A 188 -3.34 13.24 -15.57
CA VAL A 188 -4.12 12.23 -16.33
C VAL A 188 -5.44 11.83 -15.67
N PRO A 189 -5.62 11.78 -14.32
CA PRO A 189 -6.87 11.34 -13.71
C PRO A 189 -8.09 12.10 -14.23
N PRO A 190 -9.25 11.42 -14.36
CA PRO A 190 -10.50 12.06 -14.81
C PRO A 190 -11.01 13.05 -13.75
N ALA A 191 -11.86 13.96 -14.18
CA ALA A 191 -12.69 14.73 -13.27
C ALA A 191 -13.66 13.76 -12.58
N GLY A 192 -13.64 13.62 -11.29
CA GLY A 192 -14.66 12.84 -10.57
C GLY A 192 -16.04 13.50 -10.67
N THR A 193 -17.03 12.96 -9.97
CA THR A 193 -18.39 13.52 -9.91
C THR A 193 -18.45 14.92 -9.29
N GLY A 194 -17.32 15.40 -8.76
CA GLY A 194 -17.21 16.72 -8.18
C GLY A 194 -18.03 16.90 -6.89
N LEU A 195 -18.48 15.82 -6.28
CA LEU A 195 -19.20 15.87 -5.01
C LEU A 195 -18.28 16.45 -3.93
N THR A 196 -18.35 17.76 -3.78
CA THR A 196 -17.80 18.45 -2.61
C THR A 196 -18.91 18.51 -1.58
N THR A 197 -18.70 17.92 -0.43
CA THR A 197 -19.56 18.24 0.71
C THR A 197 -19.23 19.68 1.10
N PRO A 198 -20.23 20.59 1.18
CA PRO A 198 -19.95 21.93 1.70
C PRO A 198 -19.30 21.76 3.06
N GLY A 199 -18.04 22.19 3.17
CA GLY A 199 -17.25 21.97 4.38
C GLY A 199 -17.96 22.61 5.57
N GLY A 200 -18.44 21.80 6.49
CA GLY A 200 -18.86 22.27 7.80
C GLY A 200 -17.67 23.02 8.42
N GLY A 201 -17.88 24.20 8.97
CA GLY A 201 -16.85 25.08 9.53
C GLY A 201 -16.14 24.56 10.78
N ASN A 202 -16.13 23.25 10.99
CA ASN A 202 -15.40 22.56 12.05
C ASN A 202 -13.92 22.47 11.67
N GLY A 203 -13.03 22.79 12.61
CA GLY A 203 -11.59 22.79 12.35
C GLY A 203 -11.08 21.43 11.87
N PHE A 204 -9.89 21.41 11.25
CA PHE A 204 -9.22 20.21 10.69
C PHE A 204 -9.19 19.01 11.65
N VAL A 205 -8.90 19.28 12.94
CA VAL A 205 -8.87 18.24 13.99
C VAL A 205 -10.27 17.61 14.20
N ALA A 206 -11.32 18.43 14.18
CA ALA A 206 -12.69 17.96 14.32
C ALA A 206 -13.11 17.06 13.16
N ASP A 207 -12.71 17.41 11.92
CA ASP A 207 -12.96 16.60 10.72
C ASP A 207 -12.21 15.26 10.76
N PHE A 208 -10.96 15.25 11.23
CA PHE A 208 -10.22 13.99 11.43
C PHE A 208 -10.93 13.09 12.45
N TRP A 209 -11.35 13.66 13.59
CA TRP A 209 -12.09 12.91 14.60
C TRP A 209 -13.48 12.45 14.11
N GLU A 210 -14.08 13.16 13.18
CA GLU A 210 -15.29 12.70 12.50
C GLU A 210 -15.03 11.43 11.67
N GLY A 211 -13.89 11.36 10.95
CA GLY A 211 -13.45 10.14 10.27
C GLY A 211 -13.27 8.96 11.23
N VAL A 212 -12.65 9.20 12.40
CA VAL A 212 -12.52 8.19 13.47
C VAL A 212 -13.89 7.78 13.99
N ARG A 213 -14.82 8.72 14.19
CA ARG A 213 -16.17 8.44 14.65
C ARG A 213 -16.97 7.65 13.63
N GLU A 214 -16.80 7.94 12.33
CA GLU A 214 -17.40 7.18 11.26
C GLU A 214 -16.84 5.75 11.21
N ALA A 215 -15.52 5.58 11.29
CA ALA A 215 -14.89 4.26 11.37
C ALA A 215 -15.43 3.41 12.53
N ARG A 216 -15.70 4.03 13.68
CA ARG A 216 -16.30 3.37 14.87
C ARG A 216 -17.74 2.87 14.65
N ARG A 217 -18.46 3.42 13.67
CA ARG A 217 -19.80 2.92 13.30
C ARG A 217 -19.76 1.60 12.55
N HIS A 218 -18.56 1.22 12.06
CA HIS A 218 -18.31 -0.01 11.32
C HIS A 218 -17.43 -0.97 12.14
N PRO A 219 -17.98 -1.81 13.05
CA PRO A 219 -17.17 -2.70 13.90
C PRO A 219 -16.28 -3.65 13.09
N TRP A 220 -16.75 -4.10 11.91
CA TRP A 220 -15.97 -4.92 11.00
C TRP A 220 -14.71 -4.18 10.49
N PHE A 221 -14.84 -2.86 10.27
CA PHE A 221 -13.71 -2.04 9.80
C PHE A 221 -12.64 -1.93 10.88
N LEU A 222 -13.02 -1.64 12.13
CA LEU A 222 -12.05 -1.56 13.23
C LEU A 222 -11.39 -2.91 13.51
N ALA A 223 -12.16 -4.00 13.47
CA ALA A 223 -11.62 -5.34 13.68
C ALA A 223 -10.65 -5.74 12.56
N GLY A 224 -11.03 -5.53 11.30
CA GLY A 224 -10.18 -5.80 10.14
C GLY A 224 -8.93 -4.93 10.11
N LEU A 225 -9.08 -3.61 10.40
CA LEU A 225 -7.96 -2.68 10.49
C LEU A 225 -6.99 -3.07 11.62
N GLY A 226 -7.51 -3.44 12.79
CA GLY A 226 -6.69 -3.93 13.90
C GLY A 226 -5.93 -5.20 13.54
N ALA A 227 -6.59 -6.16 12.87
CA ALA A 227 -5.95 -7.38 12.40
C ALA A 227 -4.86 -7.10 11.35
N LEU A 228 -5.15 -6.24 10.35
CA LEU A 228 -4.20 -5.84 9.33
C LEU A 228 -2.98 -5.15 9.96
N THR A 229 -3.22 -4.20 10.85
CA THR A 229 -2.15 -3.48 11.57
C THR A 229 -1.28 -4.44 12.39
N ALA A 230 -1.89 -5.39 13.11
CA ALA A 230 -1.17 -6.40 13.88
C ALA A 230 -0.27 -7.26 12.97
N VAL A 231 -0.80 -7.75 11.83
CA VAL A 231 -0.03 -8.55 10.87
C VAL A 231 1.13 -7.75 10.27
N ILE A 232 0.92 -6.47 9.92
CA ILE A 232 1.97 -5.62 9.35
C ILE A 232 3.03 -5.29 10.41
N ALA A 233 2.61 -4.86 11.59
CA ALA A 233 3.54 -4.45 12.64
C ALA A 233 4.39 -5.61 13.22
N THR A 234 3.88 -6.83 13.16
CA THR A 234 4.58 -8.02 13.68
C THR A 234 5.11 -8.90 12.55
N GLY A 235 4.24 -9.59 11.82
CA GLY A 235 4.62 -10.58 10.81
C GLY A 235 5.45 -9.99 9.68
N TYR A 236 4.95 -8.93 9.02
CA TYR A 236 5.66 -8.30 7.91
C TYR A 236 6.99 -7.69 8.36
N SER A 237 7.01 -7.01 9.51
CA SER A 237 8.23 -6.41 10.06
C SER A 237 9.24 -7.48 10.48
N ALA A 238 8.83 -8.56 11.14
CA ALA A 238 9.72 -9.64 11.55
C ALA A 238 10.31 -10.39 10.33
N THR A 239 9.49 -10.71 9.34
CA THR A 239 9.96 -11.40 8.13
C THR A 239 10.91 -10.52 7.32
N GLY A 240 10.66 -9.20 7.28
CA GLY A 240 11.57 -8.24 6.63
C GLY A 240 12.99 -8.23 7.21
N VAL A 241 13.12 -8.42 8.54
CA VAL A 241 14.42 -8.48 9.23
C VAL A 241 15.03 -9.88 9.16
N VAL A 242 14.24 -10.92 9.41
CA VAL A 242 14.76 -12.29 9.62
C VAL A 242 14.99 -13.05 8.32
N LEU A 243 14.22 -12.81 7.26
CA LEU A 243 14.38 -13.52 5.99
C LEU A 243 15.80 -13.40 5.40
N PRO A 244 16.43 -12.19 5.32
CA PRO A 244 17.82 -12.08 4.87
C PRO A 244 18.80 -12.87 5.73
N LEU A 245 18.62 -12.86 7.06
CA LEU A 245 19.46 -13.59 8.00
C LEU A 245 19.33 -15.10 7.81
N VAL A 246 18.10 -15.61 7.72
CA VAL A 246 17.84 -17.04 7.49
C VAL A 246 18.37 -17.49 6.13
N SER A 247 18.23 -16.67 5.09
CA SER A 247 18.75 -16.96 3.75
C SER A 247 20.26 -17.14 3.77
N ARG A 248 20.97 -16.23 4.44
CA ARG A 248 22.42 -16.27 4.56
C ARG A 248 22.90 -17.34 5.55
N ASP A 249 22.38 -17.31 6.80
CA ASP A 249 22.99 -18.05 7.92
C ASP A 249 22.51 -19.52 8.00
N ARG A 250 21.30 -19.85 7.48
CA ARG A 250 20.78 -21.22 7.48
C ARG A 250 20.96 -21.94 6.15
N TYR A 251 20.80 -21.21 5.04
CA TYR A 251 20.83 -21.80 3.69
C TYR A 251 22.08 -21.47 2.90
N ASP A 252 22.96 -20.62 3.41
CA ASP A 252 24.21 -20.18 2.79
C ASP A 252 24.01 -19.68 1.33
N THR A 253 22.90 -19.00 1.08
CA THR A 253 22.56 -18.49 -0.26
C THR A 253 21.59 -17.33 -0.19
N GLU A 254 21.73 -16.34 -1.08
CA GLU A 254 20.78 -15.25 -1.27
C GLU A 254 19.55 -15.67 -2.11
N ALA A 255 19.59 -16.84 -2.73
CA ALA A 255 18.52 -17.33 -3.59
C ALA A 255 17.17 -17.51 -2.84
N VAL A 256 17.23 -17.84 -1.54
CA VAL A 256 16.01 -17.99 -0.72
C VAL A 256 15.37 -16.63 -0.46
N LEU A 257 16.16 -15.59 -0.21
CA LEU A 257 15.67 -14.21 -0.08
C LEU A 257 15.01 -13.74 -1.39
N ALA A 258 15.75 -13.80 -2.49
CA ALA A 258 15.26 -13.36 -3.80
C ALA A 258 14.05 -14.17 -4.26
N GLY A 259 14.11 -15.50 -4.10
CA GLY A 259 13.02 -16.43 -4.42
C GLY A 259 11.77 -16.15 -3.60
N SER A 260 11.88 -15.92 -2.29
CA SER A 260 10.75 -15.63 -1.41
C SER A 260 10.08 -14.29 -1.73
N LEU A 261 10.84 -13.21 -1.99
CA LEU A 261 10.29 -11.91 -2.38
C LEU A 261 9.58 -11.96 -3.74
N THR A 262 10.17 -12.69 -4.70
CA THR A 262 9.55 -12.95 -6.01
C THR A 262 8.27 -13.77 -5.85
N ALA A 263 8.33 -14.85 -5.07
CA ALA A 263 7.21 -15.73 -4.77
C ALA A 263 6.04 -15.00 -4.11
N TYR A 264 6.34 -14.13 -3.14
CA TYR A 264 5.33 -13.27 -2.53
C TYR A 264 4.62 -12.39 -3.57
N THR A 265 5.38 -11.77 -4.47
CA THR A 265 4.82 -10.92 -5.51
C THR A 265 3.97 -11.72 -6.50
N LEU A 266 4.45 -12.89 -6.94
CA LEU A 266 3.70 -13.78 -7.82
C LEU A 266 2.43 -14.32 -7.15
N GLY A 267 2.50 -14.66 -5.86
CA GLY A 267 1.34 -15.03 -5.06
C GLY A 267 0.31 -13.90 -4.99
N ALA A 268 0.76 -12.67 -4.76
CA ALA A 268 -0.11 -11.50 -4.73
C ALA A 268 -0.75 -11.23 -6.09
N LEU A 269 -0.01 -11.36 -7.21
CA LEU A 269 -0.59 -11.27 -8.56
C LEU A 269 -1.67 -12.33 -8.77
N ALA A 270 -1.38 -13.58 -8.39
CA ALA A 270 -2.35 -14.69 -8.50
C ALA A 270 -3.59 -14.43 -7.62
N GLY A 271 -3.41 -13.94 -6.39
CA GLY A 271 -4.50 -13.58 -5.49
C GLY A 271 -5.40 -12.48 -6.03
N ALA A 272 -4.81 -11.42 -6.59
CA ALA A 272 -5.55 -10.34 -7.23
C ALA A 272 -6.35 -10.81 -8.44
N LEU A 273 -5.77 -11.67 -9.30
CA LEU A 273 -6.46 -12.25 -10.46
C LEU A 273 -7.58 -13.20 -10.03
N LEU A 274 -7.35 -14.01 -8.99
CA LEU A 274 -8.35 -14.92 -8.44
C LEU A 274 -9.56 -14.13 -7.93
N ILE A 275 -9.34 -13.18 -7.02
CA ILE A 275 -10.43 -12.43 -6.39
C ILE A 275 -11.14 -11.48 -7.37
N ALA A 276 -10.48 -11.06 -8.46
CA ALA A 276 -11.12 -10.28 -9.52
C ALA A 276 -12.28 -11.04 -10.20
N ARG A 277 -12.19 -12.39 -10.27
CA ARG A 277 -13.16 -13.26 -10.90
C ARG A 277 -14.07 -13.98 -9.91
N TRP A 278 -13.54 -14.26 -8.72
CA TRP A 278 -14.25 -14.99 -7.67
C TRP A 278 -14.99 -14.04 -6.74
N ARG A 279 -16.28 -14.28 -6.55
CA ARG A 279 -17.13 -13.54 -5.61
C ARG A 279 -17.51 -14.48 -4.48
N PRO A 280 -16.75 -14.53 -3.37
CA PRO A 280 -17.05 -15.41 -2.25
C PRO A 280 -18.38 -15.02 -1.59
N ARG A 281 -19.13 -16.03 -1.12
CA ARG A 281 -20.40 -15.81 -0.40
C ARG A 281 -20.21 -14.96 0.85
N HIS A 282 -19.09 -15.14 1.54
CA HIS A 282 -18.73 -14.42 2.77
C HIS A 282 -17.41 -13.69 2.55
N ALA A 283 -17.50 -12.53 1.92
CA ALA A 283 -16.33 -11.78 1.47
C ALA A 283 -15.41 -11.39 2.65
N GLY A 284 -15.97 -11.01 3.81
CA GLY A 284 -15.18 -10.62 4.96
C GLY A 284 -14.44 -11.79 5.61
N TRP A 285 -15.07 -12.95 5.78
CA TRP A 285 -14.39 -14.12 6.30
C TRP A 285 -13.30 -14.63 5.34
N THR A 286 -13.58 -14.61 4.03
CA THR A 286 -12.58 -14.95 3.02
C THR A 286 -11.38 -14.01 3.09
N ALA A 287 -11.62 -12.72 3.27
CA ALA A 287 -10.57 -11.72 3.42
C ALA A 287 -9.73 -11.97 4.68
N LEU A 288 -10.37 -12.14 5.84
CA LEU A 288 -9.66 -12.40 7.11
C LEU A 288 -8.90 -13.73 7.08
N PHE A 289 -9.46 -14.77 6.45
CA PHE A 289 -8.73 -16.01 6.20
C PHE A 289 -7.51 -15.74 5.32
N GLY A 290 -7.66 -14.98 4.23
CA GLY A 290 -6.54 -14.57 3.39
C GLY A 290 -5.45 -13.85 4.18
N LEU A 291 -5.82 -12.90 5.05
CA LEU A 291 -4.87 -12.19 5.91
C LEU A 291 -4.12 -13.14 6.86
N ALA A 292 -4.82 -14.13 7.43
CA ALA A 292 -4.22 -15.14 8.31
C ALA A 292 -3.17 -16.00 7.60
N LEU A 293 -3.28 -16.21 6.28
CA LEU A 293 -2.29 -16.97 5.50
C LEU A 293 -0.88 -16.32 5.56
N TYR A 294 -0.79 -15.04 5.89
CA TYR A 294 0.51 -14.40 6.12
C TYR A 294 1.30 -15.07 7.26
N GLY A 295 0.63 -15.68 8.24
CA GLY A 295 1.25 -16.40 9.35
C GLY A 295 2.19 -17.54 8.93
N PHE A 296 2.02 -18.10 7.72
CA PHE A 296 2.92 -19.10 7.19
C PHE A 296 4.32 -18.54 6.87
N ALA A 297 4.47 -17.25 6.59
CA ALA A 297 5.78 -16.64 6.33
C ALA A 297 6.68 -16.67 7.58
N PRO A 298 6.33 -16.07 8.73
CA PRO A 298 7.16 -16.18 9.93
C PRO A 298 7.28 -17.62 10.44
N LEU A 299 6.24 -18.47 10.28
CA LEU A 299 6.28 -19.87 10.67
C LEU A 299 7.32 -20.67 9.85
N SER A 300 7.43 -20.44 8.56
CA SER A 300 8.42 -21.09 7.69
C SER A 300 9.87 -20.67 8.03
N LEU A 301 10.07 -19.44 8.51
CA LEU A 301 11.37 -18.97 8.96
C LEU A 301 11.75 -19.53 10.35
N LEU A 302 10.74 -19.80 11.19
CA LEU A 302 10.93 -20.41 12.49
C LEU A 302 11.40 -21.85 12.38
N LEU A 303 10.78 -22.64 11.52
CA LEU A 303 11.02 -24.06 11.41
C LEU A 303 12.24 -24.37 10.52
N PRO A 304 13.02 -25.45 10.84
CA PRO A 304 14.14 -25.91 10.02
C PRO A 304 13.64 -26.70 8.80
N VAL A 305 12.97 -26.00 7.86
CA VAL A 305 12.36 -26.59 6.66
C VAL A 305 13.24 -26.42 5.43
N HIS A 306 12.93 -27.16 4.36
CA HIS A 306 13.62 -27.01 3.08
C HIS A 306 13.36 -25.64 2.45
N PRO A 307 14.32 -24.99 1.75
CA PRO A 307 14.17 -23.68 1.14
C PRO A 307 12.89 -23.50 0.30
N PHE A 308 12.49 -24.52 -0.44
CA PHE A 308 11.24 -24.48 -1.23
C PHE A 308 9.98 -24.31 -0.39
N VAL A 309 9.98 -24.79 0.87
CA VAL A 309 8.85 -24.59 1.79
C VAL A 309 8.76 -23.12 2.20
N VAL A 310 9.89 -22.47 2.43
CA VAL A 310 9.93 -21.03 2.70
C VAL A 310 9.38 -20.25 1.51
N ILE A 311 9.87 -20.53 0.30
CA ILE A 311 9.40 -19.88 -0.93
C ILE A 311 7.89 -20.12 -1.13
N ALA A 312 7.40 -21.34 -0.93
CA ALA A 312 5.97 -21.68 -1.03
C ALA A 312 5.12 -20.92 0.01
N ALA A 313 5.60 -20.77 1.25
CA ALA A 313 4.93 -19.99 2.28
C ALA A 313 4.77 -18.52 1.88
N TYR A 314 5.75 -17.95 1.17
CA TYR A 314 5.66 -16.59 0.65
C TYR A 314 4.70 -16.47 -0.54
N VAL A 315 4.55 -17.48 -1.39
CA VAL A 315 3.45 -17.52 -2.40
C VAL A 315 2.10 -17.43 -1.69
N VAL A 316 1.90 -18.27 -0.66
CA VAL A 316 0.64 -18.33 0.12
C VAL A 316 0.38 -17.00 0.83
N ALA A 317 1.39 -16.40 1.44
CA ALA A 317 1.28 -15.10 2.10
C ALA A 317 0.91 -13.99 1.11
N GLY A 318 1.54 -13.98 -0.08
CA GLY A 318 1.24 -13.03 -1.14
C GLY A 318 -0.17 -13.18 -1.68
N LEU A 319 -0.61 -14.41 -1.96
CA LEU A 319 -1.98 -14.70 -2.37
C LEU A 319 -2.98 -14.22 -1.32
N GLY A 320 -2.70 -14.53 -0.05
CA GLY A 320 -3.57 -14.19 1.06
C GLY A 320 -3.76 -12.69 1.26
N ILE A 321 -2.71 -11.89 1.12
CA ILE A 321 -2.82 -10.43 1.31
C ILE A 321 -3.76 -9.80 0.28
N GLU A 322 -3.86 -10.32 -0.94
CA GLU A 322 -4.77 -9.77 -1.94
C GLU A 322 -6.19 -10.32 -1.82
N LEU A 323 -6.35 -11.53 -1.31
CA LEU A 323 -7.66 -12.02 -0.87
C LEU A 323 -8.23 -11.14 0.25
N PHE A 324 -7.36 -10.46 1.03
CA PHE A 324 -7.78 -9.46 2.00
C PHE A 324 -8.00 -8.08 1.37
N ASN A 325 -7.01 -7.51 0.70
CA ASN A 325 -7.01 -6.11 0.25
C ASN A 325 -8.18 -5.79 -0.69
N VAL A 326 -8.45 -6.63 -1.68
CA VAL A 326 -9.47 -6.34 -2.69
C VAL A 326 -10.88 -6.31 -2.10
N PRO A 327 -11.36 -7.32 -1.32
CA PRO A 327 -12.63 -7.23 -0.63
C PRO A 327 -12.67 -6.12 0.42
N TRP A 328 -11.57 -5.85 1.12
CA TRP A 328 -11.44 -4.79 2.12
C TRP A 328 -11.72 -3.42 1.53
N PHE A 329 -11.00 -3.03 0.46
CA PHE A 329 -11.23 -1.75 -0.20
C PHE A 329 -12.61 -1.68 -0.84
N THR A 330 -13.10 -2.78 -1.43
CA THR A 330 -14.42 -2.84 -2.03
C THR A 330 -15.52 -2.64 -0.99
N ALA A 331 -15.41 -3.28 0.17
CA ALA A 331 -16.35 -3.12 1.27
C ALA A 331 -16.30 -1.70 1.86
N THR A 332 -15.11 -1.15 2.07
CA THR A 332 -14.94 0.22 2.55
C THR A 332 -15.61 1.23 1.60
N GLN A 333 -15.41 1.07 0.29
CA GLN A 333 -16.05 1.93 -0.72
C GLN A 333 -17.57 1.73 -0.83
N ARG A 334 -18.10 0.58 -0.42
CA ARG A 334 -19.54 0.27 -0.45
C ARG A 334 -20.28 0.76 0.80
N GLU A 335 -19.68 0.53 1.98
CA GLU A 335 -20.36 0.71 3.26
C GLU A 335 -20.13 2.10 3.88
N VAL A 336 -19.00 2.74 3.57
CA VAL A 336 -18.69 4.08 4.09
C VAL A 336 -19.34 5.13 3.19
N GLU A 337 -19.97 6.12 3.84
CA GLU A 337 -20.57 7.25 3.13
C GLU A 337 -19.53 7.95 2.22
N PRO A 338 -19.87 8.22 0.94
CA PRO A 338 -18.93 8.84 -0.01
C PRO A 338 -18.27 10.12 0.49
N SER A 339 -19.00 10.93 1.27
CA SER A 339 -18.52 12.18 1.87
C SER A 339 -17.44 11.99 2.95
N LYS A 340 -17.27 10.78 3.49
CA LYS A 340 -16.33 10.45 4.57
C LYS A 340 -15.29 9.40 4.18
N LEU A 341 -15.41 8.87 2.95
CA LEU A 341 -14.58 7.77 2.47
C LEU A 341 -13.08 8.09 2.50
N ALA A 342 -12.70 9.32 2.13
CA ALA A 342 -11.30 9.72 2.13
C ALA A 342 -10.71 9.78 3.54
N ARG A 343 -11.50 10.23 4.54
CA ARG A 343 -11.08 10.26 5.96
C ARG A 343 -10.90 8.86 6.53
N VAL A 344 -11.85 7.96 6.26
CA VAL A 344 -11.75 6.56 6.69
C VAL A 344 -10.59 5.84 5.99
N SER A 345 -10.38 6.09 4.69
CA SER A 345 -9.23 5.57 3.95
C SER A 345 -7.90 6.11 4.47
N SER A 346 -7.84 7.39 4.88
CA SER A 346 -6.62 7.95 5.48
C SER A 346 -6.28 7.29 6.80
N LEU A 347 -7.27 6.93 7.62
CA LEU A 347 -7.07 6.17 8.85
C LEU A 347 -6.51 4.77 8.55
N ASP A 348 -7.04 4.09 7.53
CA ASP A 348 -6.52 2.80 7.08
C ASP A 348 -5.05 2.89 6.66
N PHE A 349 -4.69 3.84 5.80
CA PHE A 349 -3.30 4.04 5.38
C PHE A 349 -2.37 4.45 6.53
N LEU A 350 -2.84 5.29 7.45
CA LEU A 350 -2.06 5.70 8.62
C LEU A 350 -1.74 4.51 9.52
N MET A 351 -2.74 3.68 9.83
CA MET A 351 -2.56 2.51 10.70
C MET A 351 -1.75 1.41 10.01
N SER A 352 -2.00 1.15 8.72
CA SER A 352 -1.33 0.07 7.99
C SER A 352 0.10 0.42 7.61
N TYR A 353 0.35 1.64 7.09
CA TYR A 353 1.68 2.04 6.62
C TYR A 353 2.44 2.87 7.65
N GLY A 354 1.73 3.62 8.50
CA GLY A 354 2.35 4.48 9.51
C GLY A 354 2.95 3.71 10.68
N LEU A 355 2.36 2.59 11.07
CA LEU A 355 2.87 1.73 12.15
C LEU A 355 3.90 0.70 11.67
N ALA A 356 4.04 0.46 10.36
CA ALA A 356 5.07 -0.45 9.84
C ALA A 356 6.50 -0.08 10.25
N PRO A 357 6.95 1.19 10.19
CA PRO A 357 8.26 1.59 10.70
C PRO A 357 8.44 1.36 12.19
N VAL A 358 7.37 1.53 12.99
CA VAL A 358 7.40 1.27 14.44
C VAL A 358 7.60 -0.22 14.69
N GLY A 359 6.85 -1.09 13.99
CA GLY A 359 7.05 -2.53 14.04
C GLY A 359 8.48 -2.92 13.69
N LEU A 360 9.00 -2.38 12.58
CA LEU A 360 10.37 -2.65 12.14
C LEU A 360 11.42 -2.20 13.17
N ALA A 361 11.24 -1.03 13.79
CA ALA A 361 12.13 -0.50 14.81
C ALA A 361 12.13 -1.32 16.11
N LEU A 362 11.01 -1.97 16.45
CA LEU A 362 10.87 -2.79 17.65
C LEU A 362 11.34 -4.24 17.45
N ILE A 363 11.27 -4.77 16.23
CA ILE A 363 11.63 -6.17 15.95
C ILE A 363 13.11 -6.45 16.17
N ALA A 364 14.02 -5.58 15.74
CA ALA A 364 15.46 -5.80 15.91
C ALA A 364 15.87 -5.86 17.40
N PRO A 365 15.46 -4.92 18.28
CA PRO A 365 15.67 -5.06 19.72
C PRO A 365 15.00 -6.28 20.33
N ALA A 366 13.79 -6.66 19.88
CA ALA A 366 13.12 -7.86 20.37
C ALA A 366 13.89 -9.12 20.02
N ILE A 367 14.44 -9.21 18.81
CA ILE A 367 15.29 -10.35 18.40
C ILE A 367 16.57 -10.40 19.24
N SER A 368 17.21 -9.26 19.53
CA SER A 368 18.41 -9.23 20.36
C SER A 368 18.14 -9.64 21.80
N SER A 369 16.94 -9.36 22.34
CA SER A 369 16.57 -9.63 23.74
C SER A 369 16.00 -11.04 23.94
N PHE A 370 15.18 -11.55 23.01
CA PHE A 370 14.42 -12.80 23.17
C PHE A 370 14.85 -13.90 22.18
N GLY A 371 15.68 -13.56 21.19
CA GLY A 371 16.07 -14.45 20.11
C GLY A 371 15.05 -14.51 18.96
N ALA A 372 15.54 -14.75 17.76
CA ALA A 372 14.70 -14.82 16.56
C ALA A 372 13.60 -15.91 16.62
N PRO A 373 13.83 -17.11 17.18
CA PRO A 373 12.78 -18.13 17.26
C PRO A 373 11.56 -17.70 18.08
N VAL A 374 11.76 -17.08 19.24
CA VAL A 374 10.66 -16.60 20.11
C VAL A 374 9.88 -15.50 19.39
N VAL A 375 10.57 -14.53 18.79
CA VAL A 375 9.94 -13.42 18.07
C VAL A 375 9.13 -13.94 16.88
N LEU A 376 9.68 -14.86 16.08
CA LEU A 376 8.97 -15.46 14.93
C LEU A 376 7.75 -16.26 15.38
N ALA A 377 7.85 -17.03 16.48
CA ALA A 377 6.72 -17.78 17.02
C ALA A 377 5.58 -16.86 17.47
N VAL A 378 5.90 -15.80 18.21
CA VAL A 378 4.91 -14.78 18.64
C VAL A 378 4.28 -14.09 17.43
N CYS A 379 5.09 -13.69 16.45
CA CYS A 379 4.59 -13.05 15.23
C CYS A 379 3.68 -14.00 14.41
N ALA A 380 4.04 -15.28 14.29
CA ALA A 380 3.20 -16.27 13.61
C ALA A 380 1.85 -16.44 14.33
N VAL A 381 1.86 -16.56 15.66
CA VAL A 381 0.63 -16.65 16.47
C VAL A 381 -0.24 -15.41 16.26
N ILE A 382 0.34 -14.21 16.32
CA ILE A 382 -0.43 -12.96 16.11
C ILE A 382 -1.01 -12.92 14.69
N CYS A 383 -0.27 -13.33 13.67
CA CYS A 383 -0.74 -13.35 12.28
C CYS A 383 -1.93 -14.29 12.06
N PHE A 384 -2.04 -15.38 12.80
CA PHE A 384 -3.20 -16.27 12.76
C PHE A 384 -4.32 -15.80 13.70
N ALA A 385 -3.98 -15.39 14.93
CA ALA A 385 -4.96 -15.06 15.95
C ALA A 385 -5.67 -13.73 15.68
N ALA A 386 -4.98 -12.69 15.23
CA ALA A 386 -5.61 -11.39 15.03
C ALA A 386 -6.73 -11.42 13.96
N PRO A 387 -6.53 -12.01 12.77
CA PRO A 387 -7.63 -12.19 11.82
C PRO A 387 -8.75 -13.12 12.34
N ALA A 388 -8.40 -14.17 13.07
CA ALA A 388 -9.38 -15.07 13.67
C ALA A 388 -10.27 -14.35 14.69
N LEU A 389 -9.69 -13.52 15.56
CA LEU A 389 -10.42 -12.68 16.51
C LEU A 389 -11.30 -11.65 15.78
N ALA A 390 -10.79 -11.01 14.73
CA ALA A 390 -11.57 -10.10 13.90
C ALA A 390 -12.77 -10.80 13.23
N ALA A 391 -12.64 -12.07 12.87
CA ALA A 391 -13.71 -12.86 12.27
C ALA A 391 -14.87 -13.17 13.25
N LEU A 392 -14.62 -13.08 14.56
CA LEU A 392 -15.66 -13.26 15.59
C LEU A 392 -16.64 -12.06 15.67
N VAL A 393 -16.25 -10.90 15.14
CA VAL A 393 -17.15 -9.75 15.05
C VAL A 393 -18.24 -10.05 14.02
N PRO A 394 -19.53 -10.02 14.42
CA PRO A 394 -20.62 -10.51 13.56
C PRO A 394 -20.71 -9.84 12.19
N SER A 395 -20.41 -8.52 12.12
CA SER A 395 -20.40 -7.75 10.86
C SER A 395 -19.17 -8.04 9.98
N SER A 396 -18.15 -8.74 10.50
CA SER A 396 -16.96 -9.11 9.73
C SER A 396 -17.23 -10.23 8.73
N ARG A 397 -18.34 -10.97 8.84
CA ARG A 397 -18.68 -12.06 7.92
C ARG A 397 -18.71 -11.60 6.46
N ASP A 398 -19.33 -10.46 6.20
CA ASP A 398 -19.54 -9.93 4.86
C ASP A 398 -19.00 -8.49 4.71
N PHE A 399 -18.28 -8.00 5.72
CA PHE A 399 -17.82 -6.61 5.83
C PHE A 399 -18.99 -5.62 5.63
N GLY A 400 -20.06 -5.80 6.37
CA GLY A 400 -21.26 -4.98 6.27
C GLY A 400 -22.30 -5.30 7.35
N PRO A 401 -23.41 -4.55 7.38
CA PRO A 401 -24.52 -4.84 8.29
C PRO A 401 -25.11 -6.23 8.00
N ARG A 402 -25.63 -6.89 9.03
CA ARG A 402 -26.37 -8.14 8.85
C ARG A 402 -27.58 -7.87 7.95
N ARG A 403 -27.64 -8.51 6.80
CA ARG A 403 -28.86 -8.64 5.99
C ARG A 403 -29.67 -9.80 6.48
#